data_2923a81ea4006cff7069268b7bdf3a85
#
_entry.id   2923a81ea4006cff7069268b7bdf3a85
#
_cell.length_a   1.000
_cell.length_b   1.000
_cell.length_c   1.000
_cell.angle_alpha   90.00
_cell.angle_beta   90.00
_cell.angle_gamma   90.00
#
_symmetry.space_group_name_H-M   'P 1'
#
loop_
_entity.id
_entity.type
_entity.pdbx_description
1 polymer ?
#
loop_
_entity_poly.entity_id
_entity_poly.type
_entity_poly.pdbx_seq_one_letter_code
_entity_poly.pdbx_strand_id
1 'polypeptide(L)'
;IPYSILRAFGVNMFLANKIVLIAFHIMGSYTMYYLLRRKFKISSLWSFVGVVIFSYSSAYYVRIGHTQLMAISLIPVLIIFIYSFFEYFESNKKRIIYGFLSITSYALIMYTSWYTAFFTALFFVTLAIVYLAVAYSNKNHVLKNVWAYVKKCWKEVVAYVVYAVCIVIPFFMLYIPVSRRFGERSYGEIVQQLPELIDFFNVSTGNRMLGWVIEKLDLNGRAETNGMFVWELHVGFSIIVMGLLVFLFFYTRRKYLKAKYGALESKGVYDNNDMTLRISMIYSVFVSFILLVQSNGASLWLFVYKLFPGAPAIRAAVRYNFFLTVPIAIII
;
A
#
# COMPACT_ATOMS: atom_id res chain seq x y z
N ILE A 1 2.94 -13.10 -14.86
CA ILE A 1 4.19 -13.66 -15.45
C ILE A 1 4.50 -15.06 -14.89
N PRO A 2 4.63 -15.33 -13.55
CA PRO A 2 5.02 -16.67 -13.08
C PRO A 2 4.04 -17.77 -13.51
N TYR A 3 2.75 -17.48 -13.51
CA TYR A 3 1.72 -18.41 -14.00
C TYR A 3 1.94 -18.80 -15.47
N SER A 4 2.18 -17.82 -16.32
CA SER A 4 2.40 -18.06 -17.76
C SER A 4 3.66 -18.89 -18.02
N ILE A 5 4.72 -18.69 -17.23
CA ILE A 5 5.94 -19.50 -17.29
C ILE A 5 5.62 -20.96 -16.96
N LEU A 6 4.94 -21.24 -15.84
CA LEU A 6 4.55 -22.59 -15.46
C LEU A 6 3.68 -23.26 -16.52
N ARG A 7 2.75 -22.50 -17.13
CA ARG A 7 1.91 -23.00 -18.24
C ARG A 7 2.74 -23.33 -19.47
N ALA A 8 3.75 -22.54 -19.80
CA ALA A 8 4.66 -22.81 -20.92
C ALA A 8 5.48 -24.12 -20.73
N PHE A 9 5.75 -24.48 -19.46
CA PHE A 9 6.35 -25.78 -19.11
C PHE A 9 5.34 -26.95 -19.01
N GLY A 10 4.08 -26.76 -19.44
CA GLY A 10 3.06 -27.81 -19.45
C GLY A 10 2.42 -28.09 -18.09
N VAL A 11 2.67 -27.31 -17.04
CA VAL A 11 2.04 -27.48 -15.74
C VAL A 11 0.53 -27.24 -15.87
N ASN A 12 -0.29 -28.12 -15.27
CA ASN A 12 -1.74 -28.00 -15.27
C ASN A 12 -2.19 -26.61 -14.74
N MET A 13 -3.27 -26.06 -15.30
CA MET A 13 -3.80 -24.74 -15.00
C MET A 13 -4.06 -24.52 -13.49
N PHE A 14 -4.72 -25.50 -12.84
CA PHE A 14 -5.03 -25.41 -11.41
C PHE A 14 -3.79 -25.54 -10.54
N LEU A 15 -2.88 -26.44 -10.92
CA LEU A 15 -1.61 -26.63 -10.21
C LEU A 15 -0.71 -25.39 -10.36
N ALA A 16 -0.58 -24.83 -11.55
CA ALA A 16 0.16 -23.60 -11.79
C ALA A 16 -0.35 -22.42 -10.94
N ASN A 17 -1.69 -22.28 -10.84
CA ASN A 17 -2.30 -21.27 -9.99
C ASN A 17 -1.98 -21.49 -8.51
N LYS A 18 -2.11 -22.71 -7.99
CA LYS A 18 -1.79 -23.05 -6.60
C LYS A 18 -0.31 -22.79 -6.28
N ILE A 19 0.60 -23.20 -7.17
CA ILE A 19 2.04 -22.98 -6.99
C ILE A 19 2.33 -21.48 -6.88
N VAL A 20 1.76 -20.66 -7.77
CA VAL A 20 1.95 -19.20 -7.76
C VAL A 20 1.41 -18.58 -6.46
N LEU A 21 0.21 -18.96 -6.03
CA LEU A 21 -0.38 -18.47 -4.78
C LEU A 21 0.49 -18.80 -3.57
N ILE A 22 0.94 -20.04 -3.44
CA ILE A 22 1.80 -20.47 -2.33
C ILE A 22 3.15 -19.75 -2.39
N ALA A 23 3.78 -19.65 -3.57
CA ALA A 23 5.05 -18.97 -3.73
C ALA A 23 4.96 -17.49 -3.37
N PHE A 24 3.92 -16.79 -3.82
CA PHE A 24 3.71 -15.39 -3.45
C PHE A 24 3.44 -15.22 -1.95
N HIS A 25 2.66 -16.11 -1.35
CA HIS A 25 2.38 -16.06 0.09
C HIS A 25 3.66 -16.23 0.92
N ILE A 26 4.46 -17.25 0.61
CA ILE A 26 5.75 -17.51 1.30
C ILE A 26 6.71 -16.33 1.09
N MET A 27 6.87 -15.89 -0.15
CA MET A 27 7.75 -14.77 -0.49
C MET A 27 7.32 -13.48 0.23
N GLY A 28 6.03 -13.16 0.21
CA GLY A 28 5.48 -11.98 0.86
C GLY A 28 5.68 -12.01 2.38
N SER A 29 5.38 -13.14 3.02
CA SER A 29 5.57 -13.32 4.46
C SER A 29 7.03 -13.19 4.87
N TYR A 30 7.94 -13.86 4.15
CA TYR A 30 9.37 -13.79 4.41
C TYR A 30 9.94 -12.39 4.20
N THR A 31 9.62 -11.75 3.08
CA THR A 31 10.13 -10.40 2.76
C THR A 31 9.55 -9.34 3.69
N MET A 32 8.30 -9.47 4.13
CA MET A 32 7.72 -8.60 5.14
C MET A 32 8.45 -8.77 6.49
N TYR A 33 8.70 -10.01 6.94
CA TYR A 33 9.48 -10.25 8.16
C TYR A 33 10.89 -9.66 8.06
N TYR A 34 11.57 -9.87 6.93
CA TYR A 34 12.90 -9.31 6.68
C TYR A 34 12.88 -7.77 6.72
N LEU A 35 11.91 -7.14 6.05
CA LEU A 35 11.72 -5.69 6.04
C LEU A 35 11.59 -5.15 7.47
N LEU A 36 10.65 -5.70 8.25
CA LEU A 36 10.39 -5.26 9.61
C LEU A 36 11.59 -5.49 10.53
N ARG A 37 12.16 -6.69 10.48
CA ARG A 37 13.24 -7.11 11.39
C ARG A 37 14.59 -6.49 11.06
N ARG A 38 14.95 -6.43 9.77
CA ARG A 38 16.29 -6.04 9.33
C ARG A 38 16.38 -4.59 8.89
N LYS A 39 15.36 -4.05 8.23
CA LYS A 39 15.37 -2.67 7.74
C LYS A 39 14.80 -1.70 8.77
N PHE A 40 13.65 -1.99 9.33
CA PHE A 40 13.02 -1.13 10.36
C PHE A 40 13.48 -1.44 11.78
N LYS A 41 14.30 -2.50 12.00
CA LYS A 41 14.86 -2.90 13.31
C LYS A 41 13.79 -3.15 14.38
N ILE A 42 12.62 -3.58 13.98
CA ILE A 42 11.51 -3.94 14.88
C ILE A 42 11.85 -5.26 15.58
N SER A 43 11.41 -5.45 16.83
CA SER A 43 11.65 -6.68 17.58
C SER A 43 11.06 -7.91 16.86
N SER A 44 11.57 -9.10 17.14
CA SER A 44 11.14 -10.34 16.48
C SER A 44 9.63 -10.59 16.66
N LEU A 45 9.11 -10.37 17.87
CA LEU A 45 7.69 -10.56 18.19
C LEU A 45 6.80 -9.61 17.35
N TRP A 46 7.10 -8.31 17.35
CA TRP A 46 6.32 -7.34 16.58
C TRP A 46 6.49 -7.51 15.09
N SER A 47 7.67 -7.95 14.61
CA SER A 47 7.86 -8.32 13.20
C SER A 47 6.98 -9.50 12.82
N PHE A 48 6.82 -10.50 13.69
CA PHE A 48 5.92 -11.63 13.46
C PHE A 48 4.45 -11.17 13.46
N VAL A 49 4.03 -10.31 14.41
CA VAL A 49 2.68 -9.73 14.42
C VAL A 49 2.39 -8.96 13.13
N GLY A 50 3.35 -8.17 12.63
CA GLY A 50 3.21 -7.48 11.35
C GLY A 50 3.03 -8.45 10.17
N VAL A 51 3.77 -9.56 10.14
CA VAL A 51 3.57 -10.61 9.12
C VAL A 51 2.17 -11.22 9.21
N VAL A 52 1.68 -11.49 10.42
CA VAL A 52 0.33 -12.04 10.61
C VAL A 52 -0.73 -11.07 10.08
N ILE A 53 -0.61 -9.77 10.38
CA ILE A 53 -1.53 -8.75 9.86
C ILE A 53 -1.46 -8.66 8.34
N PHE A 54 -0.28 -8.75 7.75
CA PHE A 54 -0.08 -8.67 6.30
C PHE A 54 -0.58 -9.91 5.57
N SER A 55 -0.13 -11.11 5.98
CA SER A 55 -0.28 -12.35 5.22
C SER A 55 -1.47 -13.20 5.66
N TYR A 56 -1.99 -13.00 6.88
CA TYR A 56 -3.06 -13.82 7.48
C TYR A 56 -4.30 -13.00 7.84
N SER A 57 -4.43 -11.78 7.32
CA SER A 57 -5.66 -10.98 7.47
C SER A 57 -6.83 -11.59 6.70
N SER A 58 -8.05 -11.33 7.16
CA SER A 58 -9.28 -11.70 6.41
C SER A 58 -9.25 -11.12 5.00
N ALA A 59 -8.76 -9.91 4.83
CA ALA A 59 -8.59 -9.26 3.54
C ALA A 59 -7.73 -10.11 2.57
N TYR A 60 -6.69 -10.78 3.04
CA TYR A 60 -5.86 -11.66 2.22
C TYR A 60 -6.64 -12.89 1.75
N TYR A 61 -7.33 -13.59 2.66
CA TYR A 61 -8.05 -14.82 2.33
C TYR A 61 -9.26 -14.58 1.45
N VAL A 62 -10.01 -13.51 1.66
CA VAL A 62 -11.15 -13.14 0.81
C VAL A 62 -10.70 -12.87 -0.62
N ARG A 63 -9.44 -12.45 -0.84
CA ARG A 63 -8.89 -12.13 -2.18
C ARG A 63 -8.12 -13.28 -2.82
N ILE A 64 -7.96 -14.43 -2.19
CA ILE A 64 -7.17 -15.55 -2.72
C ILE A 64 -7.69 -16.05 -4.08
N GLY A 65 -8.99 -15.92 -4.34
CA GLY A 65 -9.60 -16.22 -5.64
C GLY A 65 -9.18 -15.26 -6.77
N HIS A 66 -8.64 -14.09 -6.43
CA HIS A 66 -8.11 -13.12 -7.39
C HIS A 66 -6.58 -13.17 -7.42
N THR A 67 -6.00 -14.19 -8.03
CA THR A 67 -4.55 -14.47 -8.02
C THR A 67 -3.68 -13.26 -8.37
N GLN A 68 -4.15 -12.38 -9.28
CA GLN A 68 -3.42 -11.16 -9.64
C GLN A 68 -3.23 -10.21 -8.46
N LEU A 69 -4.17 -10.18 -7.49
CA LEU A 69 -4.05 -9.31 -6.32
C LEU A 69 -2.95 -9.78 -5.35
N MET A 70 -2.51 -11.04 -5.47
CA MET A 70 -1.38 -11.56 -4.70
C MET A 70 -0.06 -10.87 -5.05
N ALA A 71 -0.03 -10.03 -6.10
CA ALA A 71 1.06 -9.09 -6.38
C ALA A 71 1.40 -8.17 -5.18
N ILE A 72 0.50 -8.03 -4.21
CA ILE A 72 0.78 -7.35 -2.93
C ILE A 72 2.03 -7.91 -2.23
N SER A 73 2.33 -9.19 -2.43
CA SER A 73 3.52 -9.87 -1.90
C SER A 73 4.84 -9.33 -2.45
N LEU A 74 4.81 -8.60 -3.56
CA LEU A 74 5.98 -7.91 -4.13
C LEU A 74 6.24 -6.54 -3.48
N ILE A 75 5.28 -5.98 -2.74
CA ILE A 75 5.43 -4.64 -2.15
C ILE A 75 6.52 -4.59 -1.08
N PRO A 76 6.64 -5.56 -0.15
CA PRO A 76 7.77 -5.58 0.79
C PRO A 76 9.13 -5.59 0.08
N VAL A 77 9.26 -6.29 -1.07
CA VAL A 77 10.47 -6.30 -1.89
C VAL A 77 10.77 -4.90 -2.44
N LEU A 78 9.75 -4.24 -3.01
CA LEU A 78 9.88 -2.86 -3.48
C LEU A 78 10.33 -1.92 -2.36
N ILE A 79 9.73 -2.01 -1.18
CA ILE A 79 10.08 -1.16 -0.03
C ILE A 79 11.51 -1.45 0.43
N ILE A 80 11.96 -2.73 0.45
CA ILE A 80 13.35 -3.10 0.77
C ILE A 80 14.32 -2.41 -0.19
N PHE A 81 14.04 -2.39 -1.49
CA PHE A 81 14.94 -1.76 -2.47
C PHE A 81 14.91 -0.23 -2.36
N ILE A 82 13.74 0.39 -2.16
CA ILE A 82 13.64 1.83 -1.90
C ILE A 82 14.39 2.20 -0.62
N TYR A 83 14.22 1.44 0.47
CA TYR A 83 14.94 1.68 1.71
C TYR A 83 16.46 1.54 1.52
N SER A 84 16.89 0.50 0.81
CA SER A 84 18.31 0.28 0.51
C SER A 84 18.91 1.34 -0.40
N PHE A 85 18.13 1.94 -1.31
CA PHE A 85 18.55 3.10 -2.09
C PHE A 85 18.96 4.26 -1.18
N PHE A 86 18.16 4.58 -0.15
CA PHE A 86 18.49 5.64 0.81
C PHE A 86 19.58 5.21 1.80
N GLU A 87 19.60 3.96 2.24
CA GLU A 87 20.63 3.43 3.15
C GLU A 87 22.04 3.51 2.53
N TYR A 88 22.15 3.26 1.22
CA TYR A 88 23.41 3.31 0.48
C TYR A 88 23.55 4.60 -0.34
N PHE A 89 22.95 5.68 0.09
CA PHE A 89 22.91 6.94 -0.65
C PHE A 89 24.30 7.47 -1.03
N GLU A 90 25.29 7.35 -0.16
CA GLU A 90 26.67 7.79 -0.39
C GLU A 90 27.47 6.81 -1.28
N SER A 91 27.01 5.58 -1.46
CA SER A 91 27.65 4.58 -2.32
C SER A 91 27.07 4.61 -3.73
N ASN A 92 27.71 5.30 -4.67
CA ASN A 92 27.22 5.46 -6.04
C ASN A 92 26.79 4.12 -6.68
N LYS A 93 27.64 3.08 -6.62
CA LYS A 93 27.33 1.78 -7.23
C LYS A 93 26.09 1.12 -6.62
N LYS A 94 26.00 1.04 -5.29
CA LYS A 94 24.87 0.41 -4.61
C LYS A 94 23.58 1.22 -4.80
N ARG A 95 23.66 2.55 -4.69
CA ARG A 95 22.52 3.45 -4.92
C ARG A 95 21.93 3.22 -6.32
N ILE A 96 22.78 3.20 -7.36
CA ILE A 96 22.36 2.99 -8.74
C ILE A 96 21.65 1.64 -8.90
N ILE A 97 22.24 0.56 -8.37
CA ILE A 97 21.65 -0.78 -8.44
C ILE A 97 20.27 -0.79 -7.75
N TYR A 98 20.16 -0.27 -6.53
CA TYR A 98 18.90 -0.28 -5.80
C TYR A 98 17.85 0.64 -6.43
N GLY A 99 18.26 1.72 -7.09
CA GLY A 99 17.35 2.55 -7.89
C GLY A 99 16.72 1.76 -9.04
N PHE A 100 17.51 1.06 -9.84
CA PHE A 100 17.00 0.19 -10.91
C PHE A 100 16.15 -0.97 -10.38
N LEU A 101 16.56 -1.62 -9.29
CA LEU A 101 15.79 -2.69 -8.66
C LEU A 101 14.42 -2.19 -8.15
N SER A 102 14.35 -0.98 -7.62
CA SER A 102 13.08 -0.36 -7.20
C SER A 102 12.14 -0.17 -8.39
N ILE A 103 12.63 0.38 -9.50
CA ILE A 103 11.85 0.58 -10.73
C ILE A 103 11.38 -0.77 -11.29
N THR A 104 12.29 -1.76 -11.36
CA THR A 104 11.97 -3.12 -11.83
C THR A 104 10.88 -3.76 -10.96
N SER A 105 10.99 -3.65 -9.64
CA SER A 105 10.01 -4.23 -8.71
C SER A 105 8.63 -3.58 -8.87
N TYR A 106 8.57 -2.27 -9.03
CA TYR A 106 7.31 -1.58 -9.30
C TYR A 106 6.71 -1.99 -10.66
N ALA A 107 7.53 -2.10 -11.70
CA ALA A 107 7.08 -2.59 -13.01
C ALA A 107 6.55 -4.03 -12.92
N LEU A 108 7.20 -4.93 -12.17
CA LEU A 108 6.72 -6.30 -11.95
C LEU A 108 5.35 -6.32 -11.24
N ILE A 109 5.14 -5.45 -10.25
CA ILE A 109 3.83 -5.28 -9.61
C ILE A 109 2.80 -4.86 -10.67
N MET A 110 3.11 -3.88 -11.50
CA MET A 110 2.23 -3.35 -12.55
C MET A 110 1.87 -4.42 -13.59
N TYR A 111 2.86 -5.19 -14.07
CA TYR A 111 2.65 -6.31 -15.00
C TYR A 111 1.86 -7.47 -14.39
N THR A 112 1.86 -7.61 -13.07
CA THR A 112 1.11 -8.66 -12.38
C THR A 112 -0.29 -8.20 -12.03
N SER A 113 -0.45 -6.96 -11.56
CA SER A 113 -1.73 -6.39 -11.14
C SER A 113 -1.74 -4.87 -11.26
N TRP A 114 -2.55 -4.36 -12.19
CA TRP A 114 -2.78 -2.92 -12.30
C TRP A 114 -3.34 -2.32 -11.00
N TYR A 115 -4.29 -3.02 -10.36
CA TYR A 115 -4.86 -2.58 -9.08
C TYR A 115 -3.80 -2.36 -8.00
N THR A 116 -2.92 -3.34 -7.82
CA THR A 116 -1.86 -3.27 -6.81
C THR A 116 -0.87 -2.16 -7.13
N ALA A 117 -0.48 -1.99 -8.40
CA ALA A 117 0.41 -0.90 -8.81
C ALA A 117 -0.23 0.47 -8.59
N PHE A 118 -1.50 0.63 -8.99
CA PHE A 118 -2.26 1.86 -8.79
C PHE A 118 -2.35 2.23 -7.30
N PHE A 119 -2.73 1.30 -6.44
CA PHE A 119 -2.83 1.55 -5.01
C PHE A 119 -1.48 1.84 -4.35
N THR A 120 -0.42 1.19 -4.83
CA THR A 120 0.96 1.47 -4.40
C THR A 120 1.34 2.92 -4.74
N ALA A 121 1.10 3.36 -5.98
CA ALA A 121 1.37 4.73 -6.41
C ALA A 121 0.53 5.75 -5.64
N LEU A 122 -0.78 5.50 -5.48
CA LEU A 122 -1.68 6.36 -4.72
C LEU A 122 -1.20 6.54 -3.27
N PHE A 123 -0.82 5.45 -2.61
CA PHE A 123 -0.32 5.51 -1.24
C PHE A 123 1.02 6.28 -1.15
N PHE A 124 1.96 6.03 -2.07
CA PHE A 124 3.24 6.75 -2.06
C PHE A 124 3.06 8.24 -2.35
N VAL A 125 2.14 8.63 -3.24
CA VAL A 125 1.79 10.04 -3.46
C VAL A 125 1.17 10.63 -2.19
N THR A 126 0.22 9.95 -1.56
CA THR A 126 -0.37 10.38 -0.29
C THR A 126 0.69 10.53 0.80
N LEU A 127 1.58 9.54 0.95
CA LEU A 127 2.68 9.58 1.90
C LEU A 127 3.65 10.74 1.62
N ALA A 128 3.98 10.99 0.36
CA ALA A 128 4.85 12.10 -0.02
C ALA A 128 4.21 13.45 0.34
N ILE A 129 2.93 13.65 0.03
CA ILE A 129 2.21 14.89 0.36
C ILE A 129 2.17 15.09 1.87
N VAL A 130 1.79 14.07 2.63
CA VAL A 130 1.72 14.15 4.10
C VAL A 130 3.11 14.35 4.71
N TYR A 131 4.12 13.65 4.20
CA TYR A 131 5.50 13.81 4.66
C TYR A 131 6.02 15.24 4.43
N LEU A 132 5.76 15.79 3.24
CA LEU A 132 6.15 17.18 2.93
C LEU A 132 5.43 18.18 3.83
N ALA A 133 4.15 17.98 4.12
CA ALA A 133 3.38 18.84 5.02
C ALA A 133 3.94 18.80 6.46
N VAL A 134 4.24 17.59 6.96
CA VAL A 134 4.83 17.41 8.30
C VAL A 134 6.26 17.98 8.35
N ALA A 135 7.09 17.71 7.34
CA ALA A 135 8.46 18.23 7.25
C ALA A 135 8.49 19.77 7.14
N TYR A 136 7.61 20.36 6.34
CA TYR A 136 7.46 21.82 6.25
C TYR A 136 7.09 22.44 7.61
N SER A 137 6.16 21.81 8.33
CA SER A 137 5.79 22.21 9.69
C SER A 137 6.96 22.13 10.69
N ASN A 138 8.01 21.36 10.40
CA ASN A 138 9.23 21.20 11.19
C ASN A 138 10.40 22.09 10.68
N LYS A 139 10.14 22.97 9.70
CA LYS A 139 11.15 23.79 9.03
C LYS A 139 12.24 22.98 8.31
N ASN A 140 11.98 21.73 7.96
CA ASN A 140 12.91 20.91 7.19
C ASN A 140 12.86 21.27 5.70
N HIS A 141 14.03 21.47 5.09
CA HIS A 141 14.16 21.87 3.70
C HIS A 141 14.21 20.69 2.73
N VAL A 142 13.26 19.74 2.85
CA VAL A 142 13.22 18.49 2.07
C VAL A 142 13.29 18.77 0.56
N LEU A 143 12.45 19.67 0.05
CA LEU A 143 12.44 20.00 -1.39
C LEU A 143 13.78 20.57 -1.87
N LYS A 144 14.45 21.39 -1.05
CA LYS A 144 15.78 21.92 -1.36
C LYS A 144 16.80 20.79 -1.45
N ASN A 145 16.74 19.82 -0.53
CA ASN A 145 17.65 18.67 -0.52
C ASN A 145 17.39 17.74 -1.73
N VAL A 146 16.13 17.48 -2.06
CA VAL A 146 15.76 16.72 -3.27
C VAL A 146 16.26 17.42 -4.53
N TRP A 147 16.09 18.75 -4.63
CA TRP A 147 16.55 19.52 -5.77
C TRP A 147 18.09 19.51 -5.89
N ALA A 148 18.80 19.64 -4.77
CA ALA A 148 20.26 19.54 -4.74
C ALA A 148 20.74 18.17 -5.21
N TYR A 149 20.04 17.07 -4.80
CA TYR A 149 20.32 15.73 -5.31
C TYR A 149 20.11 15.63 -6.81
N VAL A 150 18.97 16.08 -7.32
CA VAL A 150 18.66 16.04 -8.76
C VAL A 150 19.75 16.78 -9.57
N LYS A 151 20.18 17.94 -9.10
CA LYS A 151 21.29 18.68 -9.75
C LYS A 151 22.60 17.92 -9.70
N LYS A 152 22.96 17.33 -8.56
CA LYS A 152 24.22 16.60 -8.38
C LYS A 152 24.25 15.31 -9.19
N CYS A 153 23.15 14.58 -9.23
CA CYS A 153 23.05 13.24 -9.81
C CYS A 153 22.14 13.18 -11.06
N TRP A 154 22.06 14.28 -11.83
CA TRP A 154 21.11 14.41 -12.95
C TRP A 154 21.23 13.27 -13.98
N LYS A 155 22.47 12.79 -14.26
CA LYS A 155 22.72 11.67 -15.18
C LYS A 155 22.06 10.37 -14.70
N GLU A 156 22.11 10.10 -13.39
CA GLU A 156 21.45 8.95 -12.77
C GLU A 156 19.92 9.11 -12.85
N VAL A 157 19.41 10.30 -12.56
CA VAL A 157 17.97 10.59 -12.65
C VAL A 157 17.47 10.38 -14.09
N VAL A 158 18.21 10.88 -15.08
CA VAL A 158 17.87 10.65 -16.50
C VAL A 158 17.90 9.15 -16.82
N ALA A 159 18.91 8.42 -16.38
CA ALA A 159 19.00 6.98 -16.59
C ALA A 159 17.81 6.23 -15.96
N TYR A 160 17.40 6.60 -14.75
CA TYR A 160 16.20 6.03 -14.09
C TYR A 160 14.92 6.33 -14.85
N VAL A 161 14.74 7.57 -15.33
CA VAL A 161 13.56 7.95 -16.12
C VAL A 161 13.52 7.19 -17.44
N VAL A 162 14.62 7.15 -18.18
CA VAL A 162 14.72 6.39 -19.44
C VAL A 162 14.40 4.90 -19.20
N TYR A 163 15.02 4.30 -18.20
CA TYR A 163 14.76 2.91 -17.85
C TYR A 163 13.30 2.65 -17.46
N ALA A 164 12.72 3.51 -16.61
CA ALA A 164 11.32 3.42 -16.21
C ALA A 164 10.39 3.49 -17.43
N VAL A 165 10.63 4.45 -18.34
CA VAL A 165 9.87 4.58 -19.60
C VAL A 165 10.01 3.31 -20.44
N CYS A 166 11.24 2.82 -20.68
CA CYS A 166 11.46 1.61 -21.48
C CYS A 166 10.76 0.37 -20.90
N ILE A 167 10.79 0.18 -19.57
CA ILE A 167 10.18 -1.01 -18.95
C ILE A 167 8.66 -0.92 -18.87
N VAL A 168 8.08 0.31 -18.87
CA VAL A 168 6.65 0.54 -18.70
C VAL A 168 5.93 0.65 -20.04
N ILE A 169 6.58 1.09 -21.13
CA ILE A 169 5.99 1.20 -22.47
C ILE A 169 5.30 -0.09 -22.92
N PRO A 170 5.92 -1.30 -22.86
CA PRO A 170 5.26 -2.51 -23.34
C PRO A 170 3.98 -2.83 -22.57
N PHE A 171 3.90 -2.51 -21.30
CA PHE A 171 2.67 -2.64 -20.53
C PHE A 171 1.56 -1.76 -21.12
N PHE A 172 1.83 -0.47 -21.33
CA PHE A 172 0.82 0.44 -21.86
C PHE A 172 0.44 0.13 -23.32
N MET A 173 1.36 -0.38 -24.13
CA MET A 173 1.04 -0.86 -25.50
C MET A 173 -0.02 -1.97 -25.49
N LEU A 174 -0.02 -2.83 -24.46
CA LEU A 174 -1.03 -3.88 -24.31
C LEU A 174 -2.27 -3.38 -23.57
N TYR A 175 -2.09 -2.57 -22.53
CA TYR A 175 -3.17 -2.16 -21.64
C TYR A 175 -4.11 -1.12 -22.27
N ILE A 176 -3.58 -0.11 -22.98
CA ILE A 176 -4.39 0.99 -23.53
C ILE A 176 -5.42 0.50 -24.54
N PRO A 177 -5.10 -0.38 -25.53
CA PRO A 177 -6.11 -0.90 -26.45
C PRO A 177 -7.22 -1.66 -25.74
N VAL A 178 -6.86 -2.44 -24.70
CA VAL A 178 -7.84 -3.19 -23.89
C VAL A 178 -8.74 -2.24 -23.11
N SER A 179 -8.16 -1.25 -22.44
CA SER A 179 -8.91 -0.23 -21.70
C SER A 179 -9.87 0.56 -22.58
N ARG A 180 -9.44 0.95 -23.78
CA ARG A 180 -10.30 1.64 -24.77
C ARG A 180 -11.46 0.77 -25.23
N ARG A 181 -11.24 -0.54 -25.39
CA ARG A 181 -12.29 -1.49 -25.81
C ARG A 181 -13.35 -1.72 -24.74
N PHE A 182 -12.96 -1.78 -23.47
CA PHE A 182 -13.88 -2.03 -22.35
C PHE A 182 -14.48 -0.75 -21.76
N GLY A 183 -13.96 0.42 -22.13
CA GLY A 183 -14.39 1.72 -21.62
C GLY A 183 -13.95 1.99 -20.18
N GLU A 184 -14.23 3.21 -19.76
CA GLU A 184 -14.03 3.65 -18.37
C GLU A 184 -15.26 3.33 -17.53
N ARG A 185 -15.07 3.12 -16.25
CA ARG A 185 -16.16 2.92 -15.29
C ARG A 185 -16.74 4.27 -14.88
N SER A 186 -18.05 4.35 -14.77
CA SER A 186 -18.69 5.53 -14.22
C SER A 186 -18.37 5.67 -12.72
N TYR A 187 -18.34 6.90 -12.24
CA TYR A 187 -18.15 7.13 -10.80
C TYR A 187 -19.26 6.48 -9.96
N GLY A 188 -20.51 6.44 -10.48
CA GLY A 188 -21.64 5.78 -9.84
C GLY A 188 -21.41 4.28 -9.58
N GLU A 189 -20.78 3.55 -10.53
CA GLU A 189 -20.41 2.16 -10.32
C GLU A 189 -19.32 1.98 -9.26
N ILE A 190 -18.37 2.91 -9.21
CA ILE A 190 -17.24 2.84 -8.26
C ILE A 190 -17.72 3.14 -6.84
N VAL A 191 -18.55 4.16 -6.66
CA VAL A 191 -19.02 4.58 -5.33
C VAL A 191 -19.88 3.53 -4.65
N GLN A 192 -20.61 2.71 -5.41
CA GLN A 192 -21.38 1.58 -4.88
C GLN A 192 -20.50 0.51 -4.20
N GLN A 193 -19.20 0.44 -4.60
CA GLN A 193 -18.24 -0.51 -4.06
C GLN A 193 -17.28 0.13 -3.03
N LEU A 194 -17.49 1.38 -2.66
CA LEU A 194 -16.74 2.02 -1.58
C LEU A 194 -17.30 1.60 -0.23
N PRO A 195 -16.43 1.40 0.78
CA PRO A 195 -16.87 1.00 2.12
C PRO A 195 -17.54 2.16 2.85
N GLU A 196 -18.52 1.85 3.67
CA GLU A 196 -18.97 2.69 4.76
C GLU A 196 -18.06 2.55 5.97
N LEU A 197 -18.21 3.42 6.97
CA LEU A 197 -17.34 3.39 8.15
C LEU A 197 -17.37 2.04 8.87
N ILE A 198 -18.53 1.39 8.93
CA ILE A 198 -18.71 0.10 9.57
C ILE A 198 -17.96 -1.03 8.85
N ASP A 199 -17.84 -0.97 7.52
CA ASP A 199 -17.17 -2.00 6.72
C ASP A 199 -15.69 -2.11 7.03
N PHE A 200 -15.04 -1.06 7.58
CA PHE A 200 -13.66 -1.14 8.03
C PHE A 200 -13.45 -2.08 9.23
N PHE A 201 -14.51 -2.41 9.96
CA PHE A 201 -14.47 -3.35 11.07
C PHE A 201 -14.92 -4.75 10.66
N ASN A 202 -15.51 -4.91 9.49
CA ASN A 202 -16.08 -6.16 9.02
C ASN A 202 -15.00 -7.13 8.50
N VAL A 203 -14.69 -8.15 9.29
CA VAL A 203 -13.78 -9.25 8.93
C VAL A 203 -14.52 -10.49 8.43
N SER A 204 -15.82 -10.36 8.11
CA SER A 204 -16.75 -11.45 7.77
C SER A 204 -17.19 -12.31 8.97
N THR A 205 -18.44 -12.70 8.98
CA THR A 205 -19.00 -13.69 9.93
C THR A 205 -18.32 -15.05 9.82
N GLY A 206 -17.80 -15.39 8.63
CA GLY A 206 -17.01 -16.62 8.40
C GLY A 206 -15.61 -16.61 9.05
N ASN A 207 -15.15 -15.51 9.65
CA ASN A 207 -13.89 -15.45 10.38
C ASN A 207 -13.99 -16.27 11.67
N ARG A 208 -13.18 -17.34 11.81
CA ARG A 208 -13.25 -18.27 12.94
C ARG A 208 -12.94 -17.63 14.30
N MET A 209 -12.13 -16.56 14.32
CA MET A 209 -11.73 -15.90 15.58
C MET A 209 -12.67 -14.76 15.96
N LEU A 210 -13.10 -13.96 15.02
CA LEU A 210 -13.82 -12.70 15.27
C LEU A 210 -15.19 -12.63 14.58
N GLY A 211 -15.61 -13.67 13.84
CA GLY A 211 -16.90 -13.70 13.16
C GLY A 211 -18.08 -13.54 14.13
N TRP A 212 -17.99 -14.15 15.31
CA TRP A 212 -18.99 -14.01 16.37
C TRP A 212 -19.14 -12.56 16.89
N VAL A 213 -18.05 -11.76 16.83
CA VAL A 213 -18.10 -10.33 17.19
C VAL A 213 -18.88 -9.55 16.13
N ILE A 214 -18.64 -9.88 14.86
CA ILE A 214 -19.32 -9.24 13.72
C ILE A 214 -20.82 -9.50 13.81
N GLU A 215 -21.21 -10.75 14.07
CA GLU A 215 -22.60 -11.15 14.22
C GLU A 215 -23.26 -10.51 15.45
N LYS A 216 -22.61 -10.61 16.63
CA LYS A 216 -23.15 -10.07 17.89
C LYS A 216 -23.30 -8.55 17.91
N LEU A 217 -22.41 -7.82 17.24
CA LEU A 217 -22.42 -6.34 17.17
C LEU A 217 -23.10 -5.81 15.91
N ASP A 218 -23.67 -6.69 15.07
CA ASP A 218 -24.29 -6.37 13.79
C ASP A 218 -23.39 -5.49 12.90
N LEU A 219 -22.13 -5.91 12.77
CA LEU A 219 -21.13 -5.19 11.99
C LEU A 219 -21.09 -5.63 10.51
N ASN A 220 -22.09 -6.37 10.03
CA ASN A 220 -22.16 -6.81 8.64
C ASN A 220 -22.39 -5.65 7.67
N GLY A 221 -23.06 -4.59 8.14
CA GLY A 221 -23.27 -3.41 7.34
C GLY A 221 -23.95 -3.72 6.01
N ARG A 222 -23.45 -3.14 4.93
CA ARG A 222 -23.95 -3.36 3.56
C ARG A 222 -23.61 -4.74 2.98
N ALA A 223 -22.75 -5.50 3.65
CA ALA A 223 -22.30 -6.78 3.16
C ALA A 223 -23.44 -7.80 3.04
N GLU A 224 -24.49 -7.71 3.84
CA GLU A 224 -25.66 -8.61 3.79
C GLU A 224 -26.76 -8.12 2.86
N THR A 225 -26.84 -6.82 2.59
CA THR A 225 -28.02 -6.21 1.93
C THR A 225 -27.85 -5.98 0.43
N ASN A 226 -26.65 -5.99 -0.11
CA ASN A 226 -26.35 -5.50 -1.46
C ASN A 226 -25.99 -6.54 -2.52
N GLY A 227 -26.41 -7.79 -2.38
CA GLY A 227 -26.38 -8.77 -3.48
C GLY A 227 -24.96 -9.08 -4.00
N MET A 228 -24.71 -8.83 -5.28
CA MET A 228 -23.53 -9.33 -6.03
C MET A 228 -22.15 -8.88 -5.50
N PHE A 229 -22.05 -7.87 -4.64
CA PHE A 229 -20.79 -7.29 -4.15
C PHE A 229 -20.55 -7.43 -2.65
N VAL A 230 -21.40 -8.15 -1.96
CA VAL A 230 -21.39 -8.33 -0.50
C VAL A 230 -20.01 -8.74 0.01
N TRP A 231 -19.40 -9.76 -0.59
CA TRP A 231 -18.11 -10.30 -0.14
C TRP A 231 -16.90 -9.36 -0.42
N GLU A 232 -17.03 -8.39 -1.34
CA GLU A 232 -16.00 -7.37 -1.55
C GLU A 232 -15.84 -6.44 -0.34
N LEU A 233 -16.88 -6.26 0.48
CA LEU A 233 -16.88 -5.42 1.67
C LEU A 233 -16.34 -6.13 2.91
N HIS A 234 -16.13 -7.45 2.88
CA HIS A 234 -15.53 -8.23 3.98
C HIS A 234 -14.00 -8.08 4.05
N VAL A 235 -13.49 -6.86 3.97
CA VAL A 235 -12.05 -6.55 3.97
C VAL A 235 -11.64 -5.62 5.10
N GLY A 236 -12.42 -5.60 6.18
CA GLY A 236 -12.11 -4.83 7.36
C GLY A 236 -10.87 -5.32 8.11
N PHE A 237 -10.41 -4.47 9.02
CA PHE A 237 -9.16 -4.70 9.78
C PHE A 237 -9.40 -5.28 11.18
N SER A 238 -10.58 -5.69 11.51
CA SER A 238 -11.04 -6.03 12.85
C SER A 238 -10.99 -4.87 13.87
N ILE A 239 -11.82 -4.96 14.89
CA ILE A 239 -11.87 -3.96 15.97
C ILE A 239 -10.53 -3.88 16.73
N ILE A 240 -9.79 -4.99 16.83
CA ILE A 240 -8.49 -5.05 17.52
C ILE A 240 -7.44 -4.25 16.74
N VAL A 241 -7.29 -4.49 15.44
CA VAL A 241 -6.32 -3.79 14.59
C VAL A 241 -6.66 -2.30 14.51
N MET A 242 -7.94 -1.96 14.35
CA MET A 242 -8.38 -0.56 14.33
C MET A 242 -8.14 0.14 15.65
N GLY A 243 -8.43 -0.51 16.79
CA GLY A 243 -8.13 0.02 18.12
C GLY A 243 -6.63 0.25 18.33
N LEU A 244 -5.79 -0.68 17.89
CA LEU A 244 -4.34 -0.55 17.94
C LEU A 244 -3.83 0.60 17.06
N LEU A 245 -4.36 0.78 15.87
CA LEU A 245 -4.02 1.92 14.99
C LEU A 245 -4.38 3.26 15.64
N VAL A 246 -5.56 3.38 16.23
CA VAL A 246 -5.98 4.58 16.95
C VAL A 246 -5.07 4.85 18.14
N PHE A 247 -4.74 3.82 18.94
CA PHE A 247 -3.79 3.94 20.03
C PHE A 247 -2.43 4.43 19.55
N LEU A 248 -1.86 3.81 18.53
CA LEU A 248 -0.57 4.19 17.95
C LEU A 248 -0.59 5.61 17.35
N PHE A 249 -1.71 6.03 16.78
CA PHE A 249 -1.89 7.40 16.32
C PHE A 249 -1.71 8.41 17.47
N PHE A 250 -2.45 8.25 18.58
CA PHE A 250 -2.35 9.16 19.71
C PHE A 250 -0.99 9.08 20.42
N TYR A 251 -0.43 7.88 20.59
CA TYR A 251 0.88 7.66 21.18
C TYR A 251 1.99 8.34 20.37
N THR A 252 2.05 8.07 19.05
CA THR A 252 3.08 8.63 18.17
C THR A 252 2.90 10.15 18.02
N ARG A 253 1.66 10.64 17.91
CA ARG A 253 1.37 12.07 17.86
C ARG A 253 1.85 12.76 19.15
N ARG A 254 1.55 12.21 20.32
CA ARG A 254 2.03 12.78 21.60
C ARG A 254 3.55 12.85 21.67
N LYS A 255 4.22 11.78 21.25
CA LYS A 255 5.70 11.71 21.24
C LYS A 255 6.28 12.72 20.23
N TYR A 256 5.70 12.82 19.05
CA TYR A 256 6.09 13.79 18.03
C TYR A 256 5.91 15.23 18.51
N LEU A 257 4.77 15.58 19.10
CA LEU A 257 4.52 16.94 19.61
C LEU A 257 5.49 17.30 20.73
N LYS A 258 5.76 16.41 21.67
CA LYS A 258 6.77 16.64 22.73
C LYS A 258 8.16 16.95 22.16
N ALA A 259 8.61 16.16 21.19
CA ALA A 259 9.90 16.36 20.55
C ALA A 259 9.94 17.67 19.74
N LYS A 260 8.86 18.00 19.03
CA LYS A 260 8.75 19.25 18.26
C LYS A 260 8.75 20.49 19.14
N TYR A 261 7.96 20.49 20.23
CA TYR A 261 7.91 21.64 21.14
C TYR A 261 9.24 21.83 21.89
N GLY A 262 9.88 20.75 22.35
CA GLY A 262 11.21 20.84 22.95
C GLY A 262 12.26 21.43 21.99
N ALA A 263 12.22 21.05 20.70
CA ALA A 263 13.10 21.66 19.68
C ALA A 263 12.81 23.15 19.46
N LEU A 264 11.54 23.58 19.48
CA LEU A 264 11.15 24.98 19.34
C LEU A 264 11.58 25.82 20.55
N GLU A 265 11.47 25.31 21.76
CA GLU A 265 11.94 25.95 22.98
C GLU A 265 13.47 26.15 22.97
N SER A 266 14.21 25.18 22.43
CA SER A 266 15.66 25.27 22.24
C SER A 266 16.08 26.10 21.02
N LYS A 267 15.13 26.72 20.27
CA LYS A 267 15.34 27.39 18.98
C LYS A 267 16.04 26.52 17.92
N GLY A 268 16.00 25.18 18.12
CA GLY A 268 16.54 24.20 17.19
C GLY A 268 15.59 23.84 16.05
N VAL A 269 16.14 23.22 15.00
CA VAL A 269 15.34 22.56 13.94
C VAL A 269 15.01 21.14 14.42
N TYR A 270 13.75 20.75 14.33
CA TYR A 270 13.37 19.36 14.59
C TYR A 270 13.80 18.46 13.41
N ASP A 271 14.91 17.78 13.57
CA ASP A 271 15.52 16.94 12.51
C ASP A 271 15.46 15.44 12.84
N ASN A 272 14.34 14.99 13.39
CA ASN A 272 14.12 13.55 13.57
C ASN A 272 13.35 12.97 12.39
N ASN A 273 14.07 12.63 11.31
CA ASN A 273 13.51 12.09 10.08
C ASN A 273 12.72 10.80 10.32
N ASP A 274 13.16 9.92 11.23
CA ASP A 274 12.45 8.67 11.57
C ASP A 274 11.08 8.95 12.18
N MET A 275 11.00 9.92 13.10
CA MET A 275 9.74 10.28 13.73
C MET A 275 8.81 10.98 12.74
N THR A 276 9.35 11.84 11.87
CA THR A 276 8.61 12.49 10.79
C THR A 276 8.02 11.45 9.83
N LEU A 277 8.81 10.45 9.44
CA LEU A 277 8.34 9.36 8.58
C LEU A 277 7.25 8.53 9.26
N ARG A 278 7.44 8.14 10.52
CA ARG A 278 6.46 7.35 11.29
C ARG A 278 5.11 8.05 11.41
N ILE A 279 5.11 9.31 11.82
CA ILE A 279 3.85 10.07 11.95
C ILE A 279 3.20 10.29 10.57
N SER A 280 4.00 10.50 9.53
CA SER A 280 3.49 10.65 8.16
C SER A 280 2.86 9.36 7.63
N MET A 281 3.44 8.20 7.92
CA MET A 281 2.84 6.90 7.56
C MET A 281 1.49 6.69 8.25
N ILE A 282 1.40 6.96 9.55
CA ILE A 282 0.15 6.85 10.31
C ILE A 282 -0.91 7.79 9.72
N TYR A 283 -0.58 9.07 9.50
CA TYR A 283 -1.49 10.03 8.89
C TYR A 283 -1.93 9.61 7.49
N SER A 284 -1.02 9.04 6.69
CA SER A 284 -1.33 8.57 5.33
C SER A 284 -2.33 7.41 5.33
N VAL A 285 -2.25 6.49 6.31
CA VAL A 285 -3.25 5.43 6.47
C VAL A 285 -4.62 6.03 6.82
N PHE A 286 -4.68 6.98 7.75
CA PHE A 286 -5.95 7.65 8.08
C PHE A 286 -6.51 8.47 6.91
N VAL A 287 -5.67 9.19 6.17
CA VAL A 287 -6.08 9.89 4.94
C VAL A 287 -6.62 8.89 3.91
N SER A 288 -6.00 7.72 3.78
CA SER A 288 -6.48 6.66 2.87
C SER A 288 -7.86 6.14 3.27
N PHE A 289 -8.14 5.97 4.57
CA PHE A 289 -9.48 5.63 5.05
C PHE A 289 -10.50 6.72 4.74
N ILE A 290 -10.14 7.99 4.97
CA ILE A 290 -11.01 9.14 4.68
C ILE A 290 -11.30 9.25 3.17
N LEU A 291 -10.32 8.96 2.31
CA LEU A 291 -10.52 8.94 0.85
C LEU A 291 -11.47 7.83 0.42
N LEU A 292 -11.44 6.67 1.09
CA LEU A 292 -12.23 5.50 0.73
C LEU A 292 -13.66 5.55 1.27
N VAL A 293 -13.86 6.11 2.48
CA VAL A 293 -15.16 6.06 3.12
C VAL A 293 -16.21 6.77 2.28
N GLN A 294 -17.37 6.14 2.16
CA GLN A 294 -18.55 6.75 1.56
C GLN A 294 -19.68 6.91 2.59
N SER A 295 -20.51 7.90 2.38
CA SER A 295 -21.75 8.11 3.11
C SER A 295 -22.83 8.61 2.14
N ASN A 296 -23.93 7.87 2.02
CA ASN A 296 -25.04 8.20 1.11
C ASN A 296 -24.58 8.50 -0.35
N GLY A 297 -23.60 7.75 -0.85
CA GLY A 297 -23.07 7.93 -2.20
C GLY A 297 -22.04 9.06 -2.36
N ALA A 298 -21.75 9.82 -1.30
CA ALA A 298 -20.69 10.83 -1.31
C ALA A 298 -19.38 10.25 -0.77
N SER A 299 -18.28 10.50 -1.45
CA SER A 299 -16.92 10.08 -1.02
C SER A 299 -15.86 11.01 -1.58
N LEU A 300 -14.79 11.20 -0.82
CA LEU A 300 -13.59 11.91 -1.29
C LEU A 300 -12.83 11.13 -2.37
N TRP A 301 -13.17 9.86 -2.60
CA TRP A 301 -12.66 9.10 -3.75
C TRP A 301 -12.95 9.78 -5.10
N LEU A 302 -13.94 10.69 -5.17
CA LEU A 302 -14.19 11.50 -6.34
C LEU A 302 -12.96 12.30 -6.80
N PHE A 303 -12.17 12.82 -5.87
CA PHE A 303 -10.92 13.51 -6.21
C PHE A 303 -9.88 12.55 -6.78
N VAL A 304 -9.75 11.33 -6.23
CA VAL A 304 -8.89 10.30 -6.79
C VAL A 304 -9.36 9.93 -8.20
N TYR A 305 -10.65 9.72 -8.38
CA TYR A 305 -11.26 9.38 -9.67
C TYR A 305 -10.98 10.44 -10.75
N LYS A 306 -11.07 11.72 -10.41
CA LYS A 306 -10.89 12.83 -11.37
C LYS A 306 -9.43 13.19 -11.61
N LEU A 307 -8.58 13.11 -10.59
CA LEU A 307 -7.23 13.68 -10.63
C LEU A 307 -6.13 12.63 -10.81
N PHE A 308 -6.37 11.36 -10.42
CA PHE A 308 -5.33 10.35 -10.45
C PHE A 308 -5.41 9.52 -11.74
N PRO A 309 -4.38 9.54 -12.62
CA PRO A 309 -4.40 8.84 -13.89
C PRO A 309 -4.67 7.34 -13.73
N GLY A 310 -5.63 6.81 -14.49
CA GLY A 310 -6.02 5.39 -14.45
C GLY A 310 -7.03 5.02 -13.36
N ALA A 311 -7.47 5.97 -12.52
CA ALA A 311 -8.50 5.72 -11.52
C ALA A 311 -9.84 5.25 -12.12
N PRO A 312 -10.32 5.74 -13.28
CA PRO A 312 -11.54 5.21 -13.91
C PRO A 312 -11.47 3.73 -14.32
N ALA A 313 -10.28 3.14 -14.39
CA ALA A 313 -10.12 1.70 -14.62
C ALA A 313 -10.27 0.85 -13.33
N ILE A 314 -10.35 1.49 -12.15
CA ILE A 314 -10.45 0.82 -10.85
C ILE A 314 -11.92 0.72 -10.44
N ARG A 315 -12.58 -0.40 -10.76
CA ARG A 315 -13.96 -0.63 -10.37
C ARG A 315 -14.14 -0.84 -8.86
N ALA A 316 -13.36 -1.75 -8.28
CA ALA A 316 -13.44 -2.15 -6.88
C ALA A 316 -12.42 -1.40 -6.03
N ALA A 317 -12.69 -0.11 -5.77
CA ALA A 317 -11.78 0.75 -5.00
C ALA A 317 -11.61 0.28 -3.54
N VAL A 318 -12.60 -0.42 -2.97
CA VAL A 318 -12.52 -1.07 -1.64
C VAL A 318 -11.32 -2.01 -1.49
N ARG A 319 -10.79 -2.55 -2.60
CA ARG A 319 -9.57 -3.36 -2.61
C ARG A 319 -8.33 -2.59 -2.14
N TYR A 320 -8.40 -1.27 -2.07
CA TYR A 320 -7.37 -0.47 -1.43
C TYR A 320 -7.17 -0.84 0.04
N ASN A 321 -8.22 -1.27 0.76
CA ASN A 321 -8.09 -1.81 2.13
C ASN A 321 -7.14 -3.02 2.19
N PHE A 322 -7.17 -3.88 1.18
CA PHE A 322 -6.22 -4.99 1.11
C PHE A 322 -4.77 -4.49 0.98
N PHE A 323 -4.52 -3.50 0.15
CA PHE A 323 -3.21 -2.87 0.06
C PHE A 323 -2.78 -2.26 1.40
N LEU A 324 -3.69 -1.61 2.14
CA LEU A 324 -3.38 -0.94 3.41
C LEU A 324 -2.89 -1.89 4.50
N THR A 325 -3.06 -3.21 4.35
CA THR A 325 -2.43 -4.20 5.25
C THR A 325 -0.90 -4.04 5.30
N VAL A 326 -0.27 -3.59 4.21
CA VAL A 326 1.19 -3.36 4.13
C VAL A 326 1.63 -2.22 5.07
N PRO A 327 1.17 -0.96 4.89
CA PRO A 327 1.58 0.12 5.77
C PRO A 327 1.12 -0.10 7.23
N ILE A 328 -0.03 -0.73 7.45
CA ILE A 328 -0.51 -1.09 8.79
C ILE A 328 0.45 -2.06 9.47
N ALA A 329 0.89 -3.12 8.78
CA ALA A 329 1.87 -4.06 9.31
C ALA A 329 3.23 -3.41 9.63
N ILE A 330 3.59 -2.33 8.95
CA ILE A 330 4.82 -1.57 9.22
C ILE A 330 4.66 -0.64 10.43
N ILE A 331 3.48 -0.09 10.65
CA ILE A 331 3.18 0.85 11.74
C ILE A 331 3.08 0.13 13.09
N ILE A 332 2.50 -1.05 13.10
CA ILE A 332 2.29 -1.90 14.29
C ILE A 332 3.58 -2.61 14.68
#